data_2f3a74134b89756ab53a155c2eca8ba0
#
_entry.id   2f3a74134b89756ab53a155c2eca8ba0
#
_cell.length_a   1.000
_cell.length_b   1.000
_cell.length_c   1.000
_cell.angle_alpha   90.00
_cell.angle_beta   90.00
_cell.angle_gamma   90.00
#
_symmetry.space_group_name_H-M   'P 1'
#
loop_
_entity.id
_entity.type
_entity.pdbx_description
1 polymer ?
#
loop_
_entity_poly.entity_id
_entity_poly.type
_entity_poly.pdbx_seq_one_letter_code
_entity_poly.pdbx_strand_id
1 'polypeptide(L)'
;LSKKQVISNGADKLNELKMSGVDVVIMLCTGTFPEWQDFKGVLFPSNTLSSMVKGCLPTGKICVFSPLQRQCAASQLRWEENGYDVVSLSLLPNATKEEAVLAGQAAGRHDLDLIILDCISYTNETKKIIRETAGVPVILGLSSAIRTALEMVE
;
A
#
# COMPACT_ATOMS: atom_id res chain seq x y z
N LEU A 1 -8.49 -13.94 10.46
CA LEU A 1 -9.64 -13.91 9.53
C LEU A 1 -9.15 -14.16 8.12
N SER A 2 -9.77 -15.11 7.40
CA SER A 2 -9.49 -15.34 5.99
C SER A 2 -10.15 -14.23 5.14
N LYS A 3 -9.59 -13.92 3.96
CA LYS A 3 -10.20 -12.95 3.03
C LYS A 3 -11.66 -13.33 2.72
N LYS A 4 -11.97 -14.62 2.58
CA LYS A 4 -13.32 -15.12 2.34
C LYS A 4 -14.30 -14.77 3.47
N GLN A 5 -13.87 -14.88 4.73
CA GLN A 5 -14.70 -14.49 5.89
C GLN A 5 -14.91 -12.97 5.96
N VAL A 6 -13.90 -12.19 5.61
CA VAL A 6 -14.03 -10.73 5.51
C VAL A 6 -15.04 -10.36 4.43
N ILE A 7 -14.97 -10.98 3.26
CA ILE A 7 -15.89 -10.71 2.15
C ILE A 7 -17.34 -11.07 2.51
N SER A 8 -17.58 -12.23 3.15
CA SER A 8 -18.95 -12.66 3.46
C SER A 8 -19.67 -11.78 4.48
N ASN A 9 -18.95 -11.17 5.41
CA ASN A 9 -19.55 -10.39 6.50
C ASN A 9 -19.34 -8.87 6.33
N GLY A 10 -18.49 -8.48 5.40
CA GLY A 10 -18.04 -7.11 5.27
C GLY A 10 -19.06 -6.17 4.64
N ALA A 11 -19.86 -6.66 3.71
CA ALA A 11 -20.89 -5.84 3.06
C ALA A 11 -21.92 -5.33 4.07
N ASP A 12 -22.38 -6.19 4.97
CA ASP A 12 -23.34 -5.81 6.03
C ASP A 12 -22.71 -4.78 6.97
N LYS A 13 -21.44 -4.98 7.33
CA LYS A 13 -20.72 -4.04 8.20
C LYS A 13 -20.47 -2.69 7.51
N LEU A 14 -20.18 -2.67 6.23
CA LEU A 14 -20.03 -1.44 5.46
C LEU A 14 -21.36 -0.67 5.39
N ASN A 15 -22.47 -1.37 5.17
CA ASN A 15 -23.80 -0.76 5.20
C ASN A 15 -24.15 -0.19 6.58
N GLU A 16 -23.87 -0.94 7.65
CA GLU A 16 -24.07 -0.46 9.04
C GLU A 16 -23.27 0.81 9.32
N LEU A 17 -21.97 0.84 8.97
CA LEU A 17 -21.13 2.02 9.14
C LEU A 17 -21.65 3.21 8.35
N LYS A 18 -22.10 2.99 7.12
CA LYS A 18 -22.70 4.05 6.30
C LYS A 18 -23.98 4.60 6.91
N MET A 19 -24.83 3.74 7.46
CA MET A 19 -26.09 4.15 8.13
C MET A 19 -25.83 4.90 9.44
N SER A 20 -24.68 4.71 10.08
CA SER A 20 -24.29 5.42 11.30
C SER A 20 -23.81 6.87 11.07
N GLY A 21 -23.84 7.36 9.82
CA GLY A 21 -23.44 8.73 9.49
C GLY A 21 -21.93 8.96 9.40
N VAL A 22 -21.17 7.90 9.18
CA VAL A 22 -19.71 8.00 8.95
C VAL A 22 -19.46 8.50 7.53
N ASP A 23 -18.67 9.57 7.38
CA ASP A 23 -18.37 10.19 6.09
C ASP A 23 -17.49 9.31 5.21
N VAL A 24 -16.46 8.69 5.79
CA VAL A 24 -15.49 7.86 5.10
C VAL A 24 -15.13 6.62 5.89
N VAL A 25 -15.03 5.48 5.22
CA VAL A 25 -14.53 4.22 5.77
C VAL A 25 -13.23 3.84 5.06
N ILE A 26 -12.16 3.60 5.80
CA ILE A 26 -10.90 3.10 5.22
C ILE A 26 -10.84 1.59 5.41
N MET A 27 -10.70 0.84 4.31
CA MET A 27 -10.40 -0.59 4.36
C MET A 27 -8.94 -0.78 4.78
N LEU A 28 -8.70 -1.30 5.97
CA LEU A 28 -7.34 -1.48 6.52
C LEU A 28 -6.62 -2.68 5.90
N CYS A 29 -6.51 -2.69 4.57
CA CYS A 29 -5.78 -3.70 3.79
C CYS A 29 -5.41 -3.13 2.42
N THR A 30 -4.19 -3.38 1.95
CA THR A 30 -3.76 -3.03 0.58
C THR A 30 -4.11 -4.11 -0.45
N GLY A 31 -4.81 -5.17 -0.07
CA GLY A 31 -5.36 -6.15 -1.00
C GLY A 31 -6.50 -5.57 -1.83
N THR A 32 -6.80 -6.22 -2.95
CA THR A 32 -7.93 -5.86 -3.82
C THR A 32 -9.22 -6.51 -3.33
N PHE A 33 -10.33 -5.77 -3.39
CA PHE A 33 -11.67 -6.21 -3.01
C PHE A 33 -12.65 -5.84 -4.14
N PRO A 34 -12.63 -6.55 -5.27
CA PRO A 34 -13.48 -6.25 -6.42
C PRO A 34 -14.97 -6.32 -6.07
N GLU A 35 -15.34 -7.17 -5.09
CA GLU A 35 -16.72 -7.35 -4.62
C GLU A 35 -17.30 -6.08 -3.97
N TRP A 36 -16.47 -5.13 -3.57
CA TRP A 36 -16.88 -3.92 -2.84
C TRP A 36 -16.54 -2.61 -3.54
N GLN A 37 -16.09 -2.66 -4.79
CA GLN A 37 -15.68 -1.47 -5.56
C GLN A 37 -16.80 -0.44 -5.73
N ASP A 38 -18.06 -0.89 -5.68
CA ASP A 38 -19.24 -0.02 -5.86
C ASP A 38 -19.69 0.67 -4.56
N PHE A 39 -19.08 0.35 -3.41
CA PHE A 39 -19.41 1.03 -2.16
C PHE A 39 -18.85 2.45 -2.15
N LYS A 40 -19.75 3.44 -2.24
CA LYS A 40 -19.41 4.87 -2.12
C LYS A 40 -19.01 5.22 -0.68
N GLY A 41 -17.99 6.06 -0.51
CA GLY A 41 -17.49 6.45 0.80
C GLY A 41 -16.57 5.40 1.44
N VAL A 42 -16.24 4.32 0.72
CA VAL A 42 -15.22 3.35 1.15
C VAL A 42 -13.93 3.61 0.39
N LEU A 43 -12.86 3.85 1.13
CA LEU A 43 -11.53 4.08 0.63
C LEU A 43 -10.73 2.78 0.66
N PHE A 44 -10.30 2.33 -0.52
CA PHE A 44 -9.46 1.15 -0.67
C PHE A 44 -8.00 1.61 -0.83
N PRO A 45 -7.12 1.35 0.15
CA PRO A 45 -5.73 1.79 0.08
C PRO A 45 -4.97 1.33 -1.17
N SER A 46 -5.31 0.15 -1.72
CA SER A 46 -4.76 -0.32 -2.99
C SER A 46 -5.04 0.62 -4.16
N ASN A 47 -6.28 1.12 -4.26
CA ASN A 47 -6.69 2.02 -5.33
C ASN A 47 -6.05 3.41 -5.17
N THR A 48 -6.09 3.94 -3.94
CA THR A 48 -5.47 5.23 -3.59
C THR A 48 -3.98 5.20 -3.87
N LEU A 49 -3.30 4.13 -3.45
CA LEU A 49 -1.87 3.95 -3.65
C LEU A 49 -1.52 3.89 -5.14
N SER A 50 -2.24 3.08 -5.92
CA SER A 50 -2.02 2.96 -7.37
C SER A 50 -2.25 4.29 -8.08
N SER A 51 -3.31 5.02 -7.74
CA SER A 51 -3.63 6.33 -8.32
C SER A 51 -2.58 7.37 -7.96
N MET A 52 -2.12 7.40 -6.71
CA MET A 52 -1.07 8.31 -6.26
C MET A 52 0.26 8.03 -6.98
N VAL A 53 0.65 6.76 -7.07
CA VAL A 53 1.87 6.37 -7.79
C VAL A 53 1.76 6.78 -9.24
N LYS A 54 0.65 6.49 -9.91
CA LYS A 54 0.43 6.84 -11.32
C LYS A 54 0.46 8.37 -11.55
N GLY A 55 -0.06 9.14 -10.61
CA GLY A 55 -0.02 10.60 -10.67
C GLY A 55 1.37 11.20 -10.47
N CYS A 56 2.23 10.55 -9.68
CA CYS A 56 3.60 11.03 -9.41
C CYS A 56 4.62 10.47 -10.41
N LEU A 57 4.42 9.25 -10.89
CA LEU A 57 5.31 8.52 -11.77
C LEU A 57 4.47 7.76 -12.82
N PRO A 58 4.21 8.35 -14.00
CA PRO A 58 3.40 7.70 -15.04
C PRO A 58 3.97 6.38 -15.55
N THR A 59 5.29 6.28 -15.64
CA THR A 59 6.07 5.06 -15.98
C THR A 59 7.40 5.11 -15.26
N GLY A 60 8.05 3.98 -15.09
CA GLY A 60 9.39 3.95 -14.48
C GLY A 60 9.68 2.65 -13.78
N LYS A 61 10.81 2.63 -13.08
CA LYS A 61 11.27 1.48 -12.32
C LYS A 61 10.99 1.68 -10.84
N ILE A 62 10.26 0.76 -10.24
CA ILE A 62 9.84 0.84 -8.85
C ILE A 62 10.33 -0.37 -8.03
N CYS A 63 10.58 -0.13 -6.74
CA CYS A 63 10.71 -1.22 -5.79
C CYS A 63 9.46 -1.29 -4.92
N VAL A 64 8.88 -2.48 -4.80
CA VAL A 64 7.70 -2.71 -3.96
C VAL A 64 8.05 -3.62 -2.80
N PHE A 65 7.88 -3.13 -1.58
CA PHE A 65 8.01 -3.93 -0.37
C PHE A 65 6.67 -4.56 0.00
N SER A 66 6.67 -5.88 0.10
CA SER A 66 5.55 -6.68 0.64
C SER A 66 5.90 -7.23 2.02
N PRO A 67 4.90 -7.43 2.93
CA PRO A 67 5.18 -7.91 4.28
C PRO A 67 5.73 -9.33 4.34
N LEU A 68 5.43 -10.17 3.34
CA LEU A 68 5.85 -11.57 3.31
C LEU A 68 6.42 -11.94 1.94
N GLN A 69 7.49 -12.72 1.93
CA GLN A 69 8.14 -13.19 0.70
C GLN A 69 7.16 -13.87 -0.28
N ARG A 70 6.21 -14.65 0.22
CA ARG A 70 5.17 -15.31 -0.61
C ARG A 70 4.23 -14.33 -1.33
N GLN A 71 4.20 -13.07 -0.94
CA GLN A 71 3.37 -12.03 -1.56
C GLN A 71 4.11 -11.26 -2.66
N CYS A 72 5.44 -11.37 -2.71
CA CYS A 72 6.26 -10.60 -3.65
C CYS A 72 5.87 -10.85 -5.11
N ALA A 73 5.69 -12.11 -5.51
CA ALA A 73 5.35 -12.45 -6.90
C ALA A 73 3.99 -11.86 -7.33
N ALA A 74 2.97 -11.96 -6.47
CA ALA A 74 1.65 -11.39 -6.77
C ALA A 74 1.67 -9.85 -6.77
N SER A 75 2.44 -9.26 -5.87
CA SER A 75 2.63 -7.81 -5.83
C SER A 75 3.37 -7.31 -7.07
N GLN A 76 4.43 -7.99 -7.46
CA GLN A 76 5.19 -7.69 -8.68
C GLN A 76 4.28 -7.71 -9.91
N LEU A 77 3.57 -8.81 -10.15
CA LEU A 77 2.67 -8.94 -11.30
C LEU A 77 1.65 -7.80 -11.35
N ARG A 78 1.02 -7.48 -10.23
CA ARG A 78 0.05 -6.39 -10.16
C ARG A 78 0.63 -5.03 -10.57
N TRP A 79 1.86 -4.71 -10.19
CA TRP A 79 2.49 -3.45 -10.55
C TRP A 79 3.04 -3.46 -11.97
N GLU A 80 3.50 -4.60 -12.48
CA GLU A 80 3.87 -4.79 -13.90
C GLU A 80 2.65 -4.60 -14.82
N GLU A 81 1.48 -5.13 -14.43
CA GLU A 81 0.21 -4.91 -15.15
C GLU A 81 -0.20 -3.42 -15.18
N ASN A 82 0.27 -2.62 -14.23
CA ASN A 82 0.11 -1.16 -14.21
C ASN A 82 1.16 -0.41 -15.04
N GLY A 83 2.09 -1.13 -15.69
CA GLY A 83 3.06 -0.58 -16.63
C GLY A 83 4.40 -0.17 -16.02
N TYR A 84 4.79 -0.73 -14.87
CA TYR A 84 6.07 -0.45 -14.22
C TYR A 84 7.09 -1.58 -14.43
N ASP A 85 8.38 -1.23 -14.44
CA ASP A 85 9.48 -2.18 -14.20
C ASP A 85 9.61 -2.38 -12.69
N VAL A 86 9.50 -3.62 -12.21
CA VAL A 86 9.28 -3.89 -10.78
C VAL A 86 10.37 -4.73 -10.17
N VAL A 87 10.97 -4.22 -9.11
CA VAL A 87 11.77 -5.00 -8.15
C VAL A 87 10.88 -5.27 -6.94
N SER A 88 10.63 -6.53 -6.61
CA SER A 88 9.81 -6.89 -5.46
C SER A 88 10.66 -7.48 -4.34
N LEU A 89 10.59 -6.86 -3.17
CA LEU A 89 11.32 -7.26 -1.96
C LEU A 89 10.35 -7.50 -0.81
N SER A 90 10.78 -8.30 0.17
CA SER A 90 10.00 -8.50 1.39
C SER A 90 10.65 -7.78 2.58
N LEU A 91 9.82 -7.21 3.44
CA LEU A 91 10.21 -6.67 4.73
C LEU A 91 9.04 -6.86 5.70
N LEU A 92 9.27 -7.46 6.85
CA LEU A 92 8.23 -7.59 7.87
C LEU A 92 7.83 -6.19 8.41
N PRO A 93 6.55 -5.92 8.67
CA PRO A 93 6.12 -4.63 9.22
C PRO A 93 6.71 -4.29 10.59
N ASN A 94 7.06 -5.31 11.38
CA ASN A 94 7.73 -5.20 12.68
C ASN A 94 9.25 -5.40 12.59
N ALA A 95 9.83 -5.21 11.41
CA ALA A 95 11.28 -5.27 11.21
C ALA A 95 12.01 -4.27 12.13
N THR A 96 13.18 -4.66 12.59
CA THR A 96 14.07 -3.78 13.35
C THR A 96 14.60 -2.64 12.48
N LYS A 97 15.22 -1.65 13.12
CA LYS A 97 15.88 -0.56 12.37
C LYS A 97 16.98 -1.08 11.47
N GLU A 98 17.75 -2.03 11.95
CA GLU A 98 18.85 -2.67 11.22
C GLU A 98 18.32 -3.41 9.98
N GLU A 99 17.24 -4.15 10.13
CA GLU A 99 16.58 -4.84 9.01
C GLU A 99 16.01 -3.84 7.99
N ALA A 100 15.42 -2.74 8.44
CA ALA A 100 14.94 -1.67 7.55
C ALA A 100 16.10 -0.98 6.80
N VAL A 101 17.25 -0.77 7.46
CA VAL A 101 18.48 -0.25 6.82
C VAL A 101 18.96 -1.21 5.75
N LEU A 102 19.07 -2.51 6.05
CA LEU A 102 19.50 -3.51 5.08
C LEU A 102 18.54 -3.61 3.88
N ALA A 103 17.24 -3.51 4.14
CA ALA A 103 16.22 -3.47 3.10
C ALA A 103 16.35 -2.23 2.20
N GLY A 104 16.58 -1.06 2.78
CA GLY A 104 16.86 0.17 2.04
C GLY A 104 18.12 0.09 1.19
N GLN A 105 19.22 -0.48 1.74
CA GLN A 105 20.46 -0.72 1.00
C GLN A 105 20.25 -1.71 -0.16
N ALA A 106 19.46 -2.77 0.06
CA ALA A 106 19.14 -3.72 -1.00
C ALA A 106 18.37 -3.05 -2.14
N ALA A 107 17.34 -2.25 -1.81
CA ALA A 107 16.60 -1.47 -2.80
C ALA A 107 17.50 -0.46 -3.54
N GLY A 108 18.34 0.28 -2.82
CA GLY A 108 19.25 1.29 -3.37
C GLY A 108 20.32 0.76 -4.36
N ARG A 109 20.49 -0.56 -4.47
CA ARG A 109 21.36 -1.16 -5.49
C ARG A 109 20.74 -1.20 -6.89
N HIS A 110 19.45 -0.93 -6.97
CA HIS A 110 18.72 -0.86 -8.23
C HIS A 110 18.56 0.61 -8.63
N ASP A 111 18.58 0.88 -9.91
CA ASP A 111 18.31 2.23 -10.44
C ASP A 111 16.79 2.47 -10.43
N LEU A 112 16.29 3.00 -9.31
CA LEU A 112 14.86 3.12 -9.01
C LEU A 112 14.40 4.58 -9.07
N ASP A 113 13.20 4.80 -9.59
CA ASP A 113 12.51 6.08 -9.55
C ASP A 113 11.69 6.26 -8.26
N LEU A 114 11.17 5.15 -7.70
CA LEU A 114 10.27 5.20 -6.55
C LEU A 114 10.28 3.87 -5.76
N ILE A 115 10.11 3.97 -4.44
CA ILE A 115 9.86 2.83 -3.56
C ILE A 115 8.45 2.89 -3.00
N ILE A 116 7.78 1.74 -2.95
CA ILE A 116 6.42 1.59 -2.45
C ILE A 116 6.41 0.65 -1.25
N LEU A 117 5.90 1.11 -0.11
CA LEU A 117 5.61 0.27 1.05
C LEU A 117 4.15 -0.19 0.99
N ASP A 118 3.94 -1.37 0.40
CA ASP A 118 2.64 -1.89 0.03
C ASP A 118 2.01 -2.76 1.13
N CYS A 119 1.92 -2.18 2.30
CA CYS A 119 1.15 -2.73 3.42
C CYS A 119 0.76 -1.59 4.36
N ILE A 120 -0.46 -1.66 4.91
CA ILE A 120 -0.93 -0.67 5.89
C ILE A 120 -0.20 -0.74 7.24
N SER A 121 0.45 -1.85 7.53
CA SER A 121 1.17 -2.06 8.80
C SER A 121 2.58 -1.48 8.82
N TYR A 122 3.10 -0.99 7.70
CA TYR A 122 4.35 -0.24 7.70
C TYR A 122 4.19 1.13 8.34
N THR A 123 5.25 1.59 9.01
CA THR A 123 5.25 2.84 9.77
C THR A 123 5.94 3.98 9.02
N ASN A 124 5.70 5.21 9.47
CA ASN A 124 6.45 6.37 8.99
C ASN A 124 7.94 6.28 9.36
N GLU A 125 8.30 5.61 10.45
CA GLU A 125 9.70 5.37 10.83
C GLU A 125 10.37 4.44 9.81
N THR A 126 9.74 3.31 9.46
CA THR A 126 10.22 2.40 8.40
C THR A 126 10.39 3.14 7.08
N LYS A 127 9.40 3.95 6.68
CA LYS A 127 9.47 4.78 5.49
C LYS A 127 10.68 5.71 5.51
N LYS A 128 10.92 6.40 6.63
CA LYS A 128 12.03 7.34 6.79
C LYS A 128 13.37 6.63 6.63
N ILE A 129 13.57 5.51 7.32
CA ILE A 129 14.80 4.72 7.26
C ILE A 129 15.08 4.27 5.83
N ILE A 130 14.10 3.66 5.16
CA ILE A 130 14.26 3.16 3.78
C ILE A 130 14.57 4.32 2.83
N ARG A 131 13.88 5.46 2.94
CA ARG A 131 14.12 6.63 2.10
C ARG A 131 15.54 7.18 2.26
N GLU A 132 15.99 7.33 3.50
CA GLU A 132 17.33 7.85 3.82
C GLU A 132 18.43 6.88 3.35
N THR A 133 18.19 5.58 3.45
CA THR A 133 19.18 4.55 3.12
C THR A 133 19.25 4.26 1.62
N ALA A 134 18.11 4.23 0.94
CA ALA A 134 18.05 3.97 -0.50
C ALA A 134 18.32 5.24 -1.34
N GLY A 135 18.13 6.43 -0.79
CA GLY A 135 18.26 7.68 -1.52
C GLY A 135 17.14 7.95 -2.54
N VAL A 136 16.04 7.21 -2.45
CA VAL A 136 14.93 7.21 -3.42
C VAL A 136 13.64 7.66 -2.72
N PRO A 137 12.74 8.40 -3.39
CA PRO A 137 11.43 8.72 -2.84
C PRO A 137 10.66 7.47 -2.43
N VAL A 138 9.88 7.56 -1.33
CA VAL A 138 9.11 6.43 -0.79
C VAL A 138 7.65 6.83 -0.57
N ILE A 139 6.72 6.05 -1.11
CA ILE A 139 5.29 6.16 -0.82
C ILE A 139 4.89 5.05 0.17
N LEU A 140 4.13 5.41 1.19
CA LEU A 140 3.57 4.50 2.19
C LEU A 140 2.06 4.39 2.00
N GLY A 141 1.56 3.17 1.80
CA GLY A 141 0.16 2.91 1.52
C GLY A 141 -0.79 3.44 2.60
N LEU A 142 -0.45 3.27 3.89
CA LEU A 142 -1.27 3.79 4.98
C LEU A 142 -1.38 5.32 4.96
N SER A 143 -0.25 6.03 4.82
CA SER A 143 -0.27 7.50 4.85
C SER A 143 -0.98 8.09 3.63
N SER A 144 -0.92 7.43 2.48
CA SER A 144 -1.67 7.85 1.28
C SER A 144 -3.18 7.74 1.50
N ALA A 145 -3.65 6.62 2.06
CA ALA A 145 -5.06 6.42 2.36
C ALA A 145 -5.59 7.41 3.40
N ILE A 146 -4.86 7.63 4.49
CA ILE A 146 -5.25 8.59 5.54
C ILE A 146 -5.34 10.01 4.98
N ARG A 147 -4.35 10.46 4.20
CA ARG A 147 -4.36 11.81 3.61
C ARG A 147 -5.53 11.99 2.64
N THR A 148 -5.83 10.98 1.83
CA THR A 148 -7.00 11.03 0.95
C THR A 148 -8.30 11.08 1.75
N ALA A 149 -8.41 10.33 2.86
CA ALA A 149 -9.59 10.40 3.72
C ALA A 149 -9.77 11.79 4.35
N LEU A 150 -8.69 12.41 4.81
CA LEU A 150 -8.73 13.78 5.36
C LEU A 150 -9.23 14.78 4.33
N GLU A 151 -8.74 14.75 3.10
CA GLU A 151 -9.23 15.61 2.00
C GLU A 151 -10.73 15.42 1.69
N MET A 152 -11.32 14.29 2.09
CA MET A 152 -12.74 14.02 1.87
C MET A 152 -13.66 14.55 2.99
N VAL A 153 -13.10 14.87 4.17
CA VAL A 153 -13.88 15.23 5.37
C VAL A 153 -13.54 16.61 5.95
N GLU A 154 -12.45 17.22 5.52
CA GLU A 154 -12.05 18.61 5.85
C GLU A 154 -12.66 19.62 4.85
#